data_b3b21b2fdecb4a4ea42b794ad73b2981
#
_entry.id   b3b21b2fdecb4a4ea42b794ad73b2981
#
_cell.length_a   1.000
_cell.length_b   1.000
_cell.length_c   1.000
_cell.angle_alpha   90.00
_cell.angle_beta   90.00
_cell.angle_gamma   90.00
#
_symmetry.space_group_name_H-M   'P 1'
#
loop_
_entity.id
_entity.type
_entity.pdbx_description
1 polymer ?
#
loop_
_entity_poly.entity_id
_entity_poly.type
_entity_poly.pdbx_seq_one_letter_code
_entity_poly.pdbx_strand_id
1 'polypeptide(L)'
;MSNVSQLKRLGLFDSRVPRYTSYPPATQFKTGVNANMVTGWLDSIPEGAAISLYLHVPFCRRLCWFCACRTQGTQTLDPVIAYVDTVLAELALLRRHLPRGVRLSRLHWGGGTPTLLPPDQMRRVADAIFDVVPMAEGGEFSVEIDPSEIDGPRMAALAASGMNRASIGVQDFDPKIQEAIGRMQSFELTGQAVDLIRSHDIASLNADILYGLPHQDRNRISETVQKLLALSPDRVALYGYAHVPWMSKRQVMIPEDALPGNEDRLTLFNTARDLFVADGYAEIGIDHFARPGDGLALAQKAGQLRRNFQGYTDDRAEVLLGMGASSISRFPQGYAQNAPATGAYTGHVREGRLPYTKGHAFTPEDHWRGRMIEQLMCDFRVDAEEMVRDYGLTPARLQQVFDPVIAQFGNMVEVGPWGLRITPEGRPLARMVANMMDSYMAAPTSHSSAV
;
A
#
# COMPACT_ATOMS: atom_id res chain seq x y z
N MET A 1 -32.64 5.25 14.72
CA MET A 1 -31.77 4.04 14.78
C MET A 1 -30.35 4.49 14.89
N SER A 2 -29.48 3.79 15.64
CA SER A 2 -28.06 4.12 15.65
C SER A 2 -27.43 3.86 14.29
N ASN A 3 -26.39 4.61 13.91
CA ASN A 3 -25.66 4.41 12.66
C ASN A 3 -25.15 2.95 12.54
N VAL A 4 -24.66 2.36 13.63
CA VAL A 4 -24.20 0.95 13.68
C VAL A 4 -25.30 -0.04 13.27
N SER A 5 -26.54 0.16 13.74
CA SER A 5 -27.67 -0.70 13.38
C SER A 5 -28.00 -0.63 11.88
N GLN A 6 -27.80 0.54 11.24
CA GLN A 6 -28.00 0.71 9.81
C GLN A 6 -26.86 0.05 9.02
N LEU A 7 -25.60 0.24 9.42
CA LEU A 7 -24.44 -0.42 8.82
C LEU A 7 -24.53 -1.95 8.88
N LYS A 8 -25.02 -2.49 10.01
CA LYS A 8 -25.28 -3.93 10.16
C LYS A 8 -26.32 -4.44 9.16
N ARG A 9 -27.44 -3.73 9.00
CA ARG A 9 -28.49 -4.11 8.03
C ARG A 9 -27.99 -4.06 6.58
N LEU A 10 -27.03 -3.16 6.27
CA LEU A 10 -26.39 -3.06 4.96
C LEU A 10 -25.29 -4.11 4.75
N GLY A 11 -25.04 -4.99 5.74
CA GLY A 11 -24.13 -6.11 5.64
C GLY A 11 -22.65 -5.76 5.86
N LEU A 12 -22.31 -4.61 6.46
CA LEU A 12 -20.92 -4.21 6.67
C LEU A 12 -20.11 -5.29 7.40
N PHE A 13 -20.69 -5.92 8.43
CA PHE A 13 -20.02 -6.86 9.31
C PHE A 13 -19.91 -8.29 8.74
N ASP A 14 -20.68 -8.59 7.70
CA ASP A 14 -20.73 -9.92 7.08
C ASP A 14 -20.05 -9.95 5.70
N SER A 15 -19.78 -8.78 5.13
CA SER A 15 -19.22 -8.66 3.80
C SER A 15 -17.71 -8.87 3.77
N ARG A 16 -17.25 -9.55 2.71
CA ARG A 16 -15.83 -9.70 2.37
C ARG A 16 -15.59 -9.10 1.00
N VAL A 17 -14.80 -8.04 0.94
CA VAL A 17 -14.56 -7.28 -0.28
C VAL A 17 -13.08 -6.95 -0.45
N PRO A 18 -12.59 -6.75 -1.68
CA PRO A 18 -11.21 -6.36 -1.93
C PRO A 18 -10.83 -5.06 -1.19
N ARG A 19 -9.54 -4.89 -0.92
CA ARG A 19 -9.01 -3.63 -0.37
C ARG A 19 -8.83 -2.54 -1.42
N TYR A 20 -8.98 -2.90 -2.70
CA TYR A 20 -8.83 -2.01 -3.86
C TYR A 20 -7.54 -1.17 -3.82
N THR A 21 -6.40 -1.82 -3.56
CA THR A 21 -5.07 -1.26 -3.79
C THR A 21 -4.69 -1.31 -5.28
N SER A 22 -5.51 -1.97 -6.08
CA SER A 22 -5.47 -2.01 -7.54
C SER A 22 -6.84 -2.37 -8.09
N TYR A 23 -7.08 -2.03 -9.36
CA TYR A 23 -8.20 -2.56 -10.12
C TYR A 23 -7.72 -2.92 -11.53
N PRO A 24 -7.95 -4.16 -12.01
CA PRO A 24 -8.49 -5.30 -11.25
C PRO A 24 -7.61 -5.72 -10.06
N PRO A 25 -8.20 -6.41 -9.05
CA PRO A 25 -7.43 -6.93 -7.93
C PRO A 25 -6.36 -7.93 -8.40
N ALA A 26 -5.23 -8.01 -7.68
CA ALA A 26 -4.11 -8.90 -8.04
C ALA A 26 -4.47 -10.40 -8.10
N THR A 27 -5.59 -10.80 -7.50
CA THR A 27 -6.16 -12.15 -7.62
C THR A 27 -6.62 -12.48 -9.06
N GLN A 28 -6.83 -11.46 -9.90
CA GLN A 28 -7.21 -11.60 -11.31
C GLN A 28 -6.02 -11.72 -12.26
N PHE A 29 -4.78 -11.60 -11.75
CA PHE A 29 -3.59 -11.69 -12.60
C PHE A 29 -3.39 -13.10 -13.14
N LYS A 30 -3.23 -13.21 -14.46
CA LYS A 30 -3.09 -14.46 -15.21
C LYS A 30 -1.71 -14.55 -15.87
N THR A 31 -1.32 -15.76 -16.25
CA THR A 31 -0.02 -16.05 -16.90
C THR A 31 0.09 -15.54 -18.35
N GLY A 32 -0.97 -14.96 -18.92
CA GLY A 32 -0.96 -14.38 -20.28
C GLY A 32 -0.07 -13.15 -20.43
N VAL A 33 0.13 -12.38 -19.36
CA VAL A 33 1.10 -11.27 -19.35
C VAL A 33 2.47 -11.82 -18.98
N ASN A 34 3.41 -11.76 -19.93
CA ASN A 34 4.74 -12.32 -19.81
C ASN A 34 5.83 -11.30 -20.17
N ALA A 35 7.09 -11.68 -20.03
CA ALA A 35 8.24 -10.81 -20.28
C ALA A 35 8.20 -10.13 -21.67
N ASN A 36 7.85 -10.86 -22.74
CA ASN A 36 7.83 -10.29 -24.09
C ASN A 36 6.77 -9.19 -24.24
N MET A 37 5.57 -9.39 -23.68
CA MET A 37 4.54 -8.36 -23.69
C MET A 37 4.97 -7.13 -22.90
N VAL A 38 5.55 -7.34 -21.72
CA VAL A 38 6.00 -6.23 -20.85
C VAL A 38 7.18 -5.47 -21.45
N THR A 39 8.06 -6.13 -22.19
CA THR A 39 9.10 -5.47 -22.99
C THR A 39 8.50 -4.42 -23.92
N GLY A 40 7.43 -4.75 -24.66
CA GLY A 40 6.71 -3.77 -25.49
C GLY A 40 6.09 -2.62 -24.69
N TRP A 41 5.64 -2.86 -23.46
CA TRP A 41 5.14 -1.79 -22.59
C TRP A 41 6.27 -0.88 -22.10
N LEU A 42 7.43 -1.45 -21.74
CA LEU A 42 8.62 -0.69 -21.37
C LEU A 42 9.10 0.20 -22.52
N ASP A 43 9.20 -0.36 -23.72
CA ASP A 43 9.64 0.35 -24.94
C ASP A 43 8.65 1.48 -25.33
N SER A 44 7.41 1.43 -24.87
CA SER A 44 6.39 2.46 -25.12
C SER A 44 6.38 3.61 -24.12
N ILE A 45 7.20 3.57 -23.07
CA ILE A 45 7.34 4.68 -22.13
C ILE A 45 7.90 5.89 -22.89
N PRO A 46 7.32 7.11 -22.76
CA PRO A 46 7.83 8.28 -23.43
C PRO A 46 9.25 8.67 -22.98
N GLU A 47 10.07 9.18 -23.88
CA GLU A 47 11.36 9.78 -23.52
C GLU A 47 11.15 10.93 -22.52
N GLY A 48 12.01 11.03 -21.51
CA GLY A 48 11.92 12.05 -20.47
C GLY A 48 10.77 11.86 -19.47
N ALA A 49 10.02 10.76 -19.55
CA ALA A 49 8.92 10.49 -18.62
C ALA A 49 9.38 10.42 -17.17
N ALA A 50 8.53 10.91 -16.26
CA ALA A 50 8.65 10.64 -14.83
C ALA A 50 7.99 9.28 -14.52
N ILE A 51 8.73 8.39 -13.86
CA ILE A 51 8.27 7.07 -13.43
C ILE A 51 8.50 6.88 -11.94
N SER A 52 7.83 5.91 -11.36
CA SER A 52 8.08 5.45 -10.00
C SER A 52 8.71 4.07 -9.99
N LEU A 53 9.52 3.77 -8.98
CA LEU A 53 10.16 2.48 -8.80
C LEU A 53 9.92 1.96 -7.38
N TYR A 54 9.48 0.72 -7.30
CA TYR A 54 9.37 -0.04 -6.06
C TYR A 54 10.37 -1.18 -6.03
N LEU A 55 11.24 -1.21 -5.03
CA LEU A 55 12.15 -2.33 -4.77
C LEU A 55 11.59 -3.20 -3.65
N HIS A 56 11.33 -4.47 -3.93
CA HIS A 56 10.91 -5.46 -2.95
C HIS A 56 12.11 -6.20 -2.37
N VAL A 57 12.32 -6.07 -1.05
CA VAL A 57 13.34 -6.82 -0.30
C VAL A 57 12.61 -7.85 0.58
N PRO A 58 12.55 -9.14 0.19
CA PRO A 58 11.67 -10.12 0.83
C PRO A 58 12.18 -10.70 2.15
N PHE A 59 13.23 -10.17 2.74
CA PHE A 59 13.87 -10.76 3.91
C PHE A 59 13.45 -10.06 5.20
N CYS A 60 13.26 -10.89 6.26
CA CYS A 60 13.04 -10.42 7.63
C CYS A 60 13.91 -11.25 8.59
N ARG A 61 14.43 -10.61 9.62
CA ARG A 61 15.11 -11.33 10.72
C ARG A 61 14.10 -12.13 11.53
N ARG A 62 12.93 -11.54 11.76
CA ARG A 62 11.80 -12.13 12.49
C ARG A 62 10.56 -12.13 11.59
N LEU A 63 9.87 -13.25 11.55
CA LEU A 63 8.61 -13.39 10.82
C LEU A 63 7.43 -13.15 11.77
N CYS A 64 6.90 -11.93 11.79
CA CYS A 64 5.73 -11.57 12.59
C CYS A 64 4.51 -12.42 12.19
N TRP A 65 3.73 -12.89 13.18
CA TRP A 65 2.63 -13.83 12.92
C TRP A 65 1.46 -13.20 12.19
N PHE A 66 1.21 -11.93 12.41
CA PHE A 66 0.12 -11.20 11.73
C PHE A 66 0.39 -10.95 10.24
N CYS A 67 1.65 -10.95 9.80
CA CYS A 67 2.05 -10.46 8.50
C CYS A 67 1.64 -11.40 7.35
N ALA A 68 0.98 -10.84 6.34
CA ALA A 68 0.60 -11.53 5.11
C ALA A 68 1.51 -11.19 3.90
N CYS A 69 2.55 -10.38 4.08
CA CYS A 69 3.47 -10.00 3.02
C CYS A 69 4.29 -11.20 2.53
N ARG A 70 4.72 -11.12 1.28
CA ARG A 70 5.61 -12.12 0.65
C ARG A 70 7.03 -11.94 1.17
N THR A 71 7.29 -12.56 2.32
CA THR A 71 8.58 -12.46 3.02
C THR A 71 9.09 -13.82 3.43
N GLN A 72 10.41 -13.92 3.60
CA GLN A 72 11.12 -15.09 4.09
C GLN A 72 12.06 -14.72 5.22
N GLY A 73 12.19 -15.61 6.20
CA GLY A 73 13.11 -15.44 7.33
C GLY A 73 14.55 -15.71 6.93
N THR A 74 15.48 -14.94 7.49
CA THR A 74 16.92 -15.24 7.38
C THR A 74 17.66 -14.92 8.67
N GLN A 75 18.62 -15.77 9.02
CA GLN A 75 19.52 -15.56 10.16
C GLN A 75 20.88 -15.03 9.72
N THR A 76 21.25 -15.17 8.43
CA THR A 76 22.50 -14.71 7.87
C THR A 76 22.27 -13.65 6.78
N LEU A 77 23.34 -12.95 6.38
CA LEU A 77 23.28 -11.95 5.33
C LEU A 77 23.55 -12.53 3.91
N ASP A 78 24.11 -13.74 3.81
CA ASP A 78 24.46 -14.33 2.52
C ASP A 78 23.29 -14.39 1.53
N PRO A 79 22.08 -14.83 1.90
CA PRO A 79 20.94 -14.81 0.98
C PRO A 79 20.53 -13.39 0.56
N VAL A 80 20.71 -12.40 1.46
CA VAL A 80 20.38 -11.00 1.21
C VAL A 80 21.36 -10.41 0.19
N ILE A 81 22.66 -10.66 0.36
CA ILE A 81 23.73 -10.20 -0.57
C ILE A 81 23.55 -10.83 -1.94
N ALA A 82 23.34 -12.14 -2.00
CA ALA A 82 23.08 -12.84 -3.27
C ALA A 82 21.82 -12.33 -3.99
N TYR A 83 20.84 -11.89 -3.22
CA TYR A 83 19.64 -11.27 -3.77
C TYR A 83 19.90 -9.88 -4.35
N VAL A 84 20.75 -9.08 -3.72
CA VAL A 84 21.20 -7.78 -4.26
C VAL A 84 21.84 -7.96 -5.64
N ASP A 85 22.71 -8.95 -5.80
CA ASP A 85 23.32 -9.25 -7.11
C ASP A 85 22.24 -9.56 -8.18
N THR A 86 21.19 -10.28 -7.79
CA THR A 86 20.06 -10.59 -8.69
C THR A 86 19.25 -9.33 -9.03
N VAL A 87 18.99 -8.45 -8.06
CA VAL A 87 18.31 -7.16 -8.26
C VAL A 87 19.09 -6.26 -9.22
N LEU A 88 20.39 -6.19 -9.07
CA LEU A 88 21.26 -5.41 -9.96
C LEU A 88 21.28 -5.99 -11.38
N ALA A 89 21.25 -7.31 -11.52
CA ALA A 89 21.11 -7.95 -12.82
C ALA A 89 19.74 -7.69 -13.47
N GLU A 90 18.64 -7.69 -12.69
CA GLU A 90 17.31 -7.27 -13.17
C GLU A 90 17.32 -5.81 -13.64
N LEU A 91 17.94 -4.92 -12.88
CA LEU A 91 18.09 -3.51 -13.26
C LEU A 91 18.82 -3.34 -14.58
N ALA A 92 19.88 -4.12 -14.80
CA ALA A 92 20.63 -4.13 -16.06
C ALA A 92 19.78 -4.64 -17.26
N LEU A 93 18.83 -5.55 -17.01
CA LEU A 93 17.87 -5.96 -18.03
C LEU A 93 16.85 -4.85 -18.33
N LEU A 94 16.30 -4.22 -17.30
CA LEU A 94 15.36 -3.09 -17.45
C LEU A 94 15.98 -1.91 -18.21
N ARG A 95 17.24 -1.57 -17.89
CA ARG A 95 17.97 -0.49 -18.57
C ARG A 95 17.96 -0.59 -20.10
N ARG A 96 17.91 -1.81 -20.66
CA ARG A 96 17.93 -2.04 -22.12
C ARG A 96 16.64 -1.57 -22.80
N HIS A 97 15.55 -1.42 -22.03
CA HIS A 97 14.22 -1.10 -22.50
C HIS A 97 13.72 0.27 -22.02
N LEU A 98 14.41 0.88 -21.06
CA LEU A 98 14.03 2.20 -20.58
C LEU A 98 14.46 3.28 -21.59
N PRO A 99 13.54 4.19 -22.00
CA PRO A 99 13.85 5.28 -22.89
C PRO A 99 14.83 6.29 -22.28
N ARG A 100 15.41 7.12 -23.13
CA ARG A 100 16.35 8.16 -22.69
C ARG A 100 15.65 9.23 -21.84
N GLY A 101 16.39 9.75 -20.84
CA GLY A 101 15.92 10.88 -20.03
C GLY A 101 14.83 10.58 -19.02
N VAL A 102 14.40 9.32 -18.88
CA VAL A 102 13.47 8.90 -17.82
C VAL A 102 14.03 9.24 -16.45
N ARG A 103 13.17 9.75 -15.55
CA ARG A 103 13.55 10.15 -14.18
C ARG A 103 12.61 9.55 -13.15
N LEU A 104 13.10 9.34 -11.93
CA LEU A 104 12.29 8.87 -10.82
C LEU A 104 11.53 10.03 -10.16
N SER A 105 10.20 9.99 -10.17
CA SER A 105 9.36 10.80 -9.28
C SER A 105 9.36 10.21 -7.87
N ARG A 106 9.36 8.89 -7.76
CA ARG A 106 9.34 8.15 -6.49
C ARG A 106 10.26 6.94 -6.57
N LEU A 107 11.04 6.71 -5.51
CA LEU A 107 11.72 5.46 -5.21
C LEU A 107 11.23 4.96 -3.85
N HIS A 108 10.73 3.74 -3.79
CA HIS A 108 10.29 3.13 -2.54
C HIS A 108 10.95 1.76 -2.35
N TRP A 109 11.57 1.56 -1.19
CA TRP A 109 12.09 0.25 -0.78
C TRP A 109 11.20 -0.32 0.31
N GLY A 110 10.67 -1.51 0.06
CA GLY A 110 9.73 -2.14 0.99
C GLY A 110 9.74 -3.66 0.93
N GLY A 111 8.73 -4.26 1.53
CA GLY A 111 8.44 -5.69 1.45
C GLY A 111 8.59 -6.45 2.75
N GLY A 112 9.80 -6.90 3.08
CA GLY A 112 10.15 -7.52 4.35
C GLY A 112 10.76 -6.48 5.29
N THR A 113 12.09 -6.38 5.23
CA THR A 113 12.88 -5.43 6.02
C THR A 113 14.04 -4.94 5.16
N PRO A 114 13.87 -3.85 4.37
CA PRO A 114 14.94 -3.30 3.55
C PRO A 114 16.19 -2.94 4.36
N THR A 115 16.01 -2.55 5.62
CA THR A 115 17.11 -2.21 6.55
C THR A 115 17.92 -3.41 7.02
N LEU A 116 17.60 -4.64 6.60
CA LEU A 116 18.51 -5.78 6.72
C LEU A 116 19.74 -5.68 5.81
N LEU A 117 19.67 -4.90 4.72
CA LEU A 117 20.82 -4.71 3.86
C LEU A 117 21.98 -4.07 4.65
N PRO A 118 23.22 -4.55 4.48
CA PRO A 118 24.41 -3.84 4.97
C PRO A 118 24.52 -2.45 4.33
N PRO A 119 25.15 -1.48 5.01
CA PRO A 119 25.30 -0.11 4.51
C PRO A 119 25.96 0.01 3.12
N ASP A 120 26.94 -0.84 2.84
CA ASP A 120 27.60 -0.91 1.52
C ASP A 120 26.67 -1.42 0.43
N GLN A 121 25.82 -2.40 0.74
CA GLN A 121 24.83 -2.91 -0.21
C GLN A 121 23.69 -1.93 -0.43
N MET A 122 23.28 -1.17 0.60
CA MET A 122 22.32 -0.07 0.43
C MET A 122 22.81 0.95 -0.58
N ARG A 123 24.05 1.45 -0.39
CA ARG A 123 24.67 2.39 -1.35
C ARG A 123 24.77 1.79 -2.74
N ARG A 124 25.28 0.55 -2.84
CA ARG A 124 25.44 -0.14 -4.13
C ARG A 124 24.14 -0.23 -4.93
N VAL A 125 23.01 -0.53 -4.26
CA VAL A 125 21.69 -0.60 -4.90
C VAL A 125 21.18 0.78 -5.27
N ALA A 126 21.27 1.76 -4.37
CA ALA A 126 20.83 3.12 -4.64
C ALA A 126 21.59 3.77 -5.79
N ASP A 127 22.92 3.70 -5.76
CA ASP A 127 23.79 4.23 -6.81
C ASP A 127 23.47 3.60 -8.17
N ALA A 128 23.34 2.27 -8.23
CA ALA A 128 23.00 1.59 -9.46
C ALA A 128 21.62 2.00 -10.01
N ILE A 129 20.61 2.18 -9.15
CA ILE A 129 19.29 2.66 -9.56
C ILE A 129 19.40 4.07 -10.14
N PHE A 130 20.10 4.99 -9.45
CA PHE A 130 20.23 6.38 -9.87
C PHE A 130 21.10 6.56 -11.12
N ASP A 131 22.07 5.67 -11.35
CA ASP A 131 22.84 5.60 -12.59
C ASP A 131 21.98 5.22 -13.81
N VAL A 132 20.94 4.42 -13.60
CA VAL A 132 20.00 4.00 -14.66
C VAL A 132 18.87 4.98 -14.83
N VAL A 133 18.25 5.41 -13.72
CA VAL A 133 17.11 6.33 -13.68
C VAL A 133 17.36 7.38 -12.59
N PRO A 134 17.92 8.55 -12.94
CA PRO A 134 18.16 9.61 -11.97
C PRO A 134 16.89 10.13 -11.30
N MET A 135 16.99 10.59 -10.06
CA MET A 135 15.88 11.23 -9.37
C MET A 135 15.47 12.54 -10.07
N ALA A 136 14.17 12.76 -10.20
CA ALA A 136 13.63 14.04 -10.62
C ALA A 136 13.79 15.10 -9.51
N GLU A 137 13.75 16.37 -9.87
CA GLU A 137 13.68 17.45 -8.88
C GLU A 137 12.43 17.31 -8.01
N GLY A 138 12.58 17.41 -6.70
CA GLY A 138 11.49 17.17 -5.74
C GLY A 138 11.05 15.71 -5.61
N GLY A 139 11.80 14.76 -6.18
CA GLY A 139 11.49 13.34 -6.07
C GLY A 139 11.57 12.83 -4.62
N GLU A 140 10.82 11.77 -4.33
CA GLU A 140 10.78 11.14 -3.01
C GLU A 140 11.53 9.80 -3.04
N PHE A 141 12.44 9.61 -2.10
CA PHE A 141 13.02 8.31 -1.80
C PHE A 141 12.59 7.87 -0.40
N SER A 142 11.74 6.87 -0.33
CA SER A 142 11.19 6.33 0.91
C SER A 142 11.65 4.90 1.18
N VAL A 143 11.84 4.57 2.46
CA VAL A 143 12.28 3.22 2.89
C VAL A 143 11.43 2.75 4.07
N GLU A 144 10.94 1.50 3.99
CA GLU A 144 10.33 0.80 5.11
C GLU A 144 11.41 0.36 6.10
N ILE A 145 11.23 0.74 7.37
CA ILE A 145 12.18 0.49 8.46
C ILE A 145 11.51 -0.35 9.55
N ASP A 146 12.13 -1.46 9.90
CA ASP A 146 11.87 -2.11 11.17
C ASP A 146 12.73 -1.41 12.24
N PRO A 147 12.13 -0.81 13.30
CA PRO A 147 12.89 -0.14 14.36
C PRO A 147 13.94 -1.01 15.04
N SER A 148 13.79 -2.33 14.99
CA SER A 148 14.77 -3.28 15.54
C SER A 148 15.96 -3.56 14.62
N GLU A 149 15.90 -3.12 13.35
CA GLU A 149 16.88 -3.45 12.29
C GLU A 149 17.47 -2.20 11.64
N ILE A 150 17.51 -1.08 12.37
CA ILE A 150 18.15 0.15 11.94
C ILE A 150 19.23 0.57 12.94
N ASP A 151 20.35 1.05 12.45
CA ASP A 151 21.48 1.59 13.22
C ASP A 151 22.07 2.82 12.53
N GLY A 152 23.00 3.50 13.20
CA GLY A 152 23.66 4.71 12.69
C GLY A 152 24.31 4.51 11.31
N PRO A 153 25.12 3.44 11.08
CA PRO A 153 25.73 3.20 9.76
C PRO A 153 24.73 2.99 8.63
N ARG A 154 23.61 2.28 8.89
CA ARG A 154 22.54 2.08 7.91
C ARG A 154 21.80 3.37 7.61
N MET A 155 21.46 4.11 8.67
CA MET A 155 20.79 5.40 8.50
C MET A 155 21.65 6.40 7.74
N ALA A 156 22.93 6.49 8.05
CA ALA A 156 23.88 7.32 7.33
C ALA A 156 24.01 6.94 5.84
N ALA A 157 23.98 5.63 5.53
CA ALA A 157 24.02 5.15 4.15
C ALA A 157 22.77 5.56 3.37
N LEU A 158 21.58 5.39 3.95
CA LEU A 158 20.31 5.77 3.33
C LEU A 158 20.20 7.29 3.14
N ALA A 159 20.55 8.08 4.15
CA ALA A 159 20.55 9.54 4.07
C ALA A 159 21.53 10.05 3.00
N ALA A 160 22.75 9.50 2.94
CA ALA A 160 23.74 9.84 1.92
C ALA A 160 23.28 9.47 0.51
N SER A 161 22.43 8.44 0.36
CA SER A 161 21.81 8.05 -0.90
C SER A 161 20.57 8.90 -1.26
N GLY A 162 20.23 9.93 -0.47
CA GLY A 162 19.13 10.85 -0.76
C GLY A 162 17.77 10.41 -0.24
N MET A 163 17.69 9.44 0.68
CA MET A 163 16.44 9.11 1.36
C MET A 163 15.88 10.36 2.06
N ASN A 164 14.60 10.66 1.84
CA ASN A 164 13.92 11.83 2.42
C ASN A 164 12.59 11.50 3.10
N ARG A 165 12.20 10.22 3.11
CA ARG A 165 11.04 9.70 3.84
C ARG A 165 11.35 8.36 4.49
N ALA A 166 10.92 8.18 5.74
CA ALA A 166 10.92 6.91 6.45
C ALA A 166 9.50 6.41 6.66
N SER A 167 9.29 5.08 6.58
CA SER A 167 8.07 4.41 7.03
C SER A 167 8.42 3.39 8.10
N ILE A 168 7.91 3.55 9.32
CA ILE A 168 8.19 2.65 10.44
C ILE A 168 7.00 1.75 10.76
N GLY A 169 7.25 0.46 10.89
CA GLY A 169 6.24 -0.49 11.36
C GLY A 169 6.15 -0.47 12.88
N VAL A 170 5.07 0.09 13.44
CA VAL A 170 4.80 0.11 14.89
C VAL A 170 3.86 -1.02 15.28
N GLN A 171 2.74 -1.13 14.62
CA GLN A 171 1.63 -2.05 14.81
C GLN A 171 0.83 -1.79 16.08
N ASP A 172 1.41 -1.99 17.28
CA ASP A 172 0.84 -1.71 18.59
C ASP A 172 1.95 -1.58 19.65
N PHE A 173 1.71 -0.82 20.72
CA PHE A 173 2.65 -0.64 21.82
C PHE A 173 2.29 -1.45 23.10
N ASP A 174 1.15 -2.14 23.12
CA ASP A 174 0.79 -2.99 24.26
C ASP A 174 1.60 -4.29 24.24
N PRO A 175 2.35 -4.63 25.33
CA PRO A 175 3.21 -5.82 25.35
C PRO A 175 2.45 -7.14 25.16
N LYS A 176 1.21 -7.25 25.67
CA LYS A 176 0.37 -8.43 25.51
C LYS A 176 -0.04 -8.65 24.06
N ILE A 177 -0.37 -7.54 23.36
CA ILE A 177 -0.69 -7.59 21.94
C ILE A 177 0.55 -7.93 21.13
N GLN A 178 1.70 -7.32 21.43
CA GLN A 178 2.98 -7.59 20.78
C GLN A 178 3.38 -9.07 20.89
N GLU A 179 3.21 -9.67 22.06
CA GLU A 179 3.44 -11.09 22.28
C GLU A 179 2.50 -11.94 21.41
N ALA A 180 1.21 -11.63 21.41
CA ALA A 180 0.19 -12.36 20.64
C ALA A 180 0.38 -12.29 19.12
N ILE A 181 1.08 -11.28 18.61
CA ILE A 181 1.38 -11.11 17.18
C ILE A 181 2.82 -11.48 16.80
N GLY A 182 3.63 -11.93 17.78
CA GLY A 182 5.03 -12.31 17.58
C GLY A 182 5.95 -11.14 17.20
N ARG A 183 5.66 -9.90 17.71
CA ARG A 183 6.46 -8.70 17.43
C ARG A 183 6.70 -7.88 18.70
N MET A 184 7.70 -8.29 19.48
CA MET A 184 8.13 -7.49 20.65
C MET A 184 8.94 -6.28 20.16
N GLN A 185 8.44 -5.06 20.44
CA GLN A 185 9.05 -3.80 20.02
C GLN A 185 8.59 -2.70 20.99
N SER A 186 9.46 -2.30 21.92
CA SER A 186 9.07 -1.31 22.93
C SER A 186 8.87 0.09 22.34
N PHE A 187 8.18 0.95 23.08
CA PHE A 187 8.04 2.37 22.73
C PHE A 187 9.41 3.06 22.70
N GLU A 188 10.28 2.77 23.64
CA GLU A 188 11.63 3.36 23.75
C GLU A 188 12.49 2.99 22.53
N LEU A 189 12.45 1.72 22.10
CA LEU A 189 13.16 1.28 20.88
C LEU A 189 12.64 2.02 19.64
N THR A 190 11.32 2.17 19.54
CA THR A 190 10.72 2.91 18.43
C THR A 190 11.09 4.39 18.48
N GLY A 191 11.10 5.00 19.68
CA GLY A 191 11.55 6.37 19.88
C GLY A 191 13.00 6.59 19.45
N GLN A 192 13.92 5.69 19.86
CA GLN A 192 15.33 5.72 19.45
C GLN A 192 15.48 5.66 17.92
N ALA A 193 14.69 4.82 17.23
CA ALA A 193 14.69 4.76 15.77
C ALA A 193 14.18 6.06 15.15
N VAL A 194 13.13 6.67 15.69
CA VAL A 194 12.61 7.98 15.25
C VAL A 194 13.63 9.08 15.45
N ASP A 195 14.30 9.14 16.61
CA ASP A 195 15.35 10.12 16.90
C ASP A 195 16.52 9.96 15.93
N LEU A 196 16.92 8.72 15.65
CA LEU A 196 17.97 8.40 14.67
C LEU A 196 17.59 8.88 13.27
N ILE A 197 16.35 8.62 12.82
CA ILE A 197 15.85 9.08 11.52
C ILE A 197 15.91 10.60 11.42
N ARG A 198 15.41 11.30 12.44
CA ARG A 198 15.38 12.77 12.47
C ARG A 198 16.76 13.40 12.58
N SER A 199 17.71 12.76 13.27
CA SER A 199 19.09 13.24 13.36
C SER A 199 19.85 13.28 12.02
N HIS A 200 19.27 12.65 10.97
CA HIS A 200 19.79 12.66 9.60
C HIS A 200 18.93 13.53 8.66
N ASP A 201 18.19 14.52 9.21
CA ASP A 201 17.36 15.46 8.46
C ASP A 201 16.25 14.83 7.61
N ILE A 202 15.81 13.59 7.95
CA ILE A 202 14.65 12.96 7.33
C ILE A 202 13.39 13.52 7.97
N ALA A 203 12.82 14.54 7.31
CA ALA A 203 11.68 15.29 7.83
C ALA A 203 10.36 14.51 7.76
N SER A 204 10.19 13.62 6.77
CA SER A 204 8.92 12.92 6.55
C SER A 204 8.94 11.51 7.15
N LEU A 205 8.06 11.31 8.15
CA LEU A 205 7.91 10.06 8.88
C LEU A 205 6.48 9.53 8.74
N ASN A 206 6.34 8.33 8.19
CA ASN A 206 5.11 7.54 8.25
C ASN A 206 5.21 6.49 9.36
N ALA A 207 4.11 6.20 10.02
CA ALA A 207 4.02 5.12 11.00
C ALA A 207 2.82 4.23 10.71
N ASP A 208 3.04 2.92 10.67
CA ASP A 208 2.00 1.93 10.45
C ASP A 208 1.55 1.32 11.78
N ILE A 209 0.25 1.39 12.07
CA ILE A 209 -0.39 0.73 13.19
C ILE A 209 -1.56 -0.14 12.72
N LEU A 210 -1.91 -1.13 13.53
CA LEU A 210 -3.00 -2.05 13.24
C LEU A 210 -4.13 -1.92 14.26
N TYR A 211 -5.37 -1.96 13.78
CA TYR A 211 -6.53 -2.20 14.64
C TYR A 211 -7.13 -3.59 14.37
N GLY A 212 -7.82 -4.13 15.37
CA GLY A 212 -8.40 -5.47 15.28
C GLY A 212 -7.42 -6.60 15.57
N LEU A 213 -6.33 -6.32 16.30
CA LEU A 213 -5.38 -7.30 16.79
C LEU A 213 -5.92 -8.09 18.00
N PRO A 214 -5.37 -9.30 18.32
CA PRO A 214 -5.75 -10.04 19.50
C PRO A 214 -5.64 -9.20 20.77
N HIS A 215 -6.57 -9.34 21.69
CA HIS A 215 -6.64 -8.63 22.97
C HIS A 215 -6.80 -7.11 22.88
N GLN A 216 -6.91 -6.53 21.70
CA GLN A 216 -7.06 -5.10 21.53
C GLN A 216 -8.46 -4.65 21.98
N ASP A 217 -8.52 -3.60 22.78
CA ASP A 217 -9.72 -2.93 23.25
C ASP A 217 -9.57 -1.41 23.14
N ARG A 218 -10.63 -0.65 23.47
CA ARG A 218 -10.62 0.81 23.36
C ARG A 218 -9.50 1.48 24.14
N ASN A 219 -9.17 0.97 25.33
CA ASN A 219 -8.14 1.57 26.18
C ASN A 219 -6.76 1.34 25.55
N ARG A 220 -6.46 0.11 25.14
CA ARG A 220 -5.18 -0.25 24.52
C ARG A 220 -4.92 0.47 23.21
N ILE A 221 -5.93 0.56 22.32
CA ILE A 221 -5.76 1.32 21.07
C ILE A 221 -5.57 2.81 21.37
N SER A 222 -6.26 3.38 22.39
CA SER A 222 -6.07 4.76 22.79
C SER A 222 -4.67 5.03 23.30
N GLU A 223 -4.13 4.16 24.17
CA GLU A 223 -2.75 4.26 24.66
C GLU A 223 -1.72 4.15 23.53
N THR A 224 -1.92 3.21 22.59
CA THR A 224 -1.06 3.06 21.42
C THR A 224 -1.07 4.32 20.57
N VAL A 225 -2.25 4.91 20.30
CA VAL A 225 -2.36 6.16 19.54
C VAL A 225 -1.69 7.33 20.28
N GLN A 226 -1.92 7.48 21.58
CA GLN A 226 -1.30 8.56 22.38
C GLN A 226 0.23 8.46 22.37
N LYS A 227 0.79 7.25 22.55
CA LYS A 227 2.23 7.01 22.42
C LYS A 227 2.73 7.34 21.01
N LEU A 228 1.98 6.97 19.98
CA LEU A 228 2.35 7.29 18.60
C LEU A 228 2.35 8.80 18.35
N LEU A 229 1.34 9.53 18.83
CA LEU A 229 1.27 10.99 18.73
C LEU A 229 2.45 11.68 19.41
N ALA A 230 2.97 11.14 20.51
CA ALA A 230 4.18 11.65 21.16
C ALA A 230 5.44 11.53 20.27
N LEU A 231 5.48 10.58 19.32
CA LEU A 231 6.52 10.48 18.31
C LEU A 231 6.30 11.43 17.12
N SER A 232 5.15 12.09 17.04
CA SER A 232 4.78 13.10 16.05
C SER A 232 5.04 12.68 14.60
N PRO A 233 4.53 11.55 14.09
CA PRO A 233 4.68 11.20 12.68
C PRO A 233 3.94 12.21 11.79
N ASP A 234 4.39 12.37 10.54
CA ASP A 234 3.72 13.20 9.54
C ASP A 234 2.52 12.49 8.92
N ARG A 235 2.62 11.17 8.82
CA ARG A 235 1.56 10.28 8.32
C ARG A 235 1.37 9.10 9.26
N VAL A 236 0.14 8.60 9.30
CA VAL A 236 -0.21 7.35 9.96
C VAL A 236 -1.05 6.50 9.01
N ALA A 237 -0.67 5.24 8.86
CA ALA A 237 -1.51 4.22 8.24
C ALA A 237 -2.15 3.37 9.36
N LEU A 238 -3.47 3.45 9.49
CA LEU A 238 -4.26 2.70 10.46
C LEU A 238 -4.92 1.51 9.76
N TYR A 239 -4.20 0.41 9.59
CA TYR A 239 -4.72 -0.74 8.87
C TYR A 239 -5.54 -1.69 9.75
N GLY A 240 -6.68 -2.16 9.22
CA GLY A 240 -7.40 -3.27 9.83
C GLY A 240 -6.63 -4.58 9.67
N TYR A 241 -6.36 -5.29 10.77
CA TYR A 241 -5.78 -6.62 10.71
C TYR A 241 -6.68 -7.57 9.91
N ALA A 242 -6.15 -8.23 8.88
CA ALA A 242 -6.84 -9.24 8.10
C ALA A 242 -6.40 -10.63 8.57
N HIS A 243 -7.29 -11.37 9.23
CA HIS A 243 -7.03 -12.74 9.59
C HIS A 243 -7.35 -13.67 8.41
N VAL A 244 -6.30 -14.16 7.75
CA VAL A 244 -6.36 -14.96 6.51
C VAL A 244 -5.37 -16.14 6.56
N PRO A 245 -5.50 -17.06 7.55
CA PRO A 245 -4.54 -18.15 7.76
C PRO A 245 -4.44 -19.09 6.55
N TRP A 246 -5.49 -19.18 5.71
CA TRP A 246 -5.46 -19.92 4.44
C TRP A 246 -4.53 -19.29 3.39
N MET A 247 -4.20 -18.00 3.48
CA MET A 247 -3.25 -17.29 2.62
C MET A 247 -1.87 -17.15 3.26
N SER A 248 -1.84 -16.85 4.57
CA SER A 248 -0.61 -16.68 5.35
C SER A 248 -0.56 -17.70 6.50
N LYS A 249 0.16 -18.79 6.29
CA LYS A 249 0.25 -19.90 7.27
C LYS A 249 0.77 -19.48 8.66
N ARG A 250 1.52 -18.38 8.77
CA ARG A 250 2.00 -17.87 10.07
C ARG A 250 0.85 -17.42 10.96
N GLN A 251 -0.26 -16.98 10.35
CA GLN A 251 -1.41 -16.49 11.11
C GLN A 251 -2.13 -17.58 11.92
N VAL A 252 -1.82 -18.86 11.71
CA VAL A 252 -2.28 -19.94 12.62
C VAL A 252 -1.75 -19.79 14.06
N MET A 253 -0.70 -19.00 14.27
CA MET A 253 -0.16 -18.67 15.58
C MET A 253 -0.95 -17.57 16.31
N ILE A 254 -1.84 -16.88 15.63
CA ILE A 254 -2.68 -15.82 16.21
C ILE A 254 -3.82 -16.47 16.99
N PRO A 255 -4.03 -16.11 18.25
CA PRO A 255 -5.15 -16.63 19.06
C PRO A 255 -6.46 -16.06 18.54
N GLU A 256 -7.21 -16.85 17.75
CA GLU A 256 -8.45 -16.42 17.09
C GLU A 256 -9.54 -16.03 18.09
N ASP A 257 -9.60 -16.71 19.24
CA ASP A 257 -10.56 -16.44 20.32
C ASP A 257 -10.32 -15.08 21.02
N ALA A 258 -9.12 -14.52 20.86
CA ALA A 258 -8.77 -13.20 21.37
C ALA A 258 -8.98 -12.06 20.37
N LEU A 259 -9.41 -12.37 19.14
CA LEU A 259 -9.68 -11.34 18.12
C LEU A 259 -10.98 -10.60 18.42
N PRO A 260 -11.02 -9.26 18.28
CA PRO A 260 -12.25 -8.49 18.45
C PRO A 260 -13.26 -8.81 17.34
N GLY A 261 -14.55 -8.82 17.71
CA GLY A 261 -15.67 -8.94 16.77
C GLY A 261 -15.72 -7.76 15.78
N ASN A 262 -16.50 -7.90 14.71
CA ASN A 262 -16.57 -6.87 13.68
C ASN A 262 -17.11 -5.52 14.17
N GLU A 263 -18.09 -5.50 15.10
CA GLU A 263 -18.59 -4.27 15.72
C GLU A 263 -17.51 -3.61 16.61
N ASP A 264 -16.74 -4.44 17.34
CA ASP A 264 -15.61 -3.95 18.15
C ASP A 264 -14.51 -3.37 17.25
N ARG A 265 -14.22 -4.00 16.11
CA ARG A 265 -13.23 -3.49 15.13
C ARG A 265 -13.62 -2.09 14.63
N LEU A 266 -14.90 -1.86 14.30
CA LEU A 266 -15.37 -0.52 13.92
C LEU A 266 -15.22 0.47 15.08
N THR A 267 -15.45 0.02 16.32
CA THR A 267 -15.26 0.84 17.52
C THR A 267 -13.80 1.21 17.72
N LEU A 268 -12.87 0.26 17.52
CA LEU A 268 -11.41 0.48 17.59
C LEU A 268 -10.95 1.50 16.55
N PHE A 269 -11.40 1.32 15.30
CA PHE A 269 -11.10 2.27 14.22
C PHE A 269 -11.58 3.67 14.55
N ASN A 270 -12.84 3.82 14.96
CA ASN A 270 -13.41 5.14 15.29
C ASN A 270 -12.69 5.78 16.48
N THR A 271 -12.32 4.99 17.50
CA THR A 271 -11.56 5.50 18.65
C THR A 271 -10.19 6.06 18.23
N ALA A 272 -9.45 5.32 17.40
CA ALA A 272 -8.16 5.78 16.90
C ALA A 272 -8.30 7.00 15.97
N ARG A 273 -9.30 6.98 15.06
CA ARG A 273 -9.62 8.09 14.16
C ARG A 273 -9.90 9.37 14.93
N ASP A 274 -10.77 9.30 15.93
CA ASP A 274 -11.19 10.48 16.72
C ASP A 274 -10.00 11.11 17.45
N LEU A 275 -9.05 10.30 17.94
CA LEU A 275 -7.81 10.77 18.56
C LEU A 275 -6.88 11.47 17.55
N PHE A 276 -6.67 10.91 16.35
CA PHE A 276 -5.87 11.54 15.30
C PHE A 276 -6.48 12.86 14.84
N VAL A 277 -7.80 12.89 14.62
CA VAL A 277 -8.50 14.11 14.21
C VAL A 277 -8.43 15.18 15.30
N ALA A 278 -8.59 14.79 16.58
CA ALA A 278 -8.46 15.72 17.71
C ALA A 278 -7.03 16.31 17.83
N ASP A 279 -6.00 15.56 17.42
CA ASP A 279 -4.61 16.03 17.36
C ASP A 279 -4.28 16.82 16.07
N GLY A 280 -5.28 17.11 15.23
CA GLY A 280 -5.17 17.95 14.05
C GLY A 280 -4.72 17.23 12.77
N TYR A 281 -4.75 15.91 12.72
CA TYR A 281 -4.54 15.17 11.46
C TYR A 281 -5.77 15.26 10.56
N ALA A 282 -5.55 15.36 9.27
CA ALA A 282 -6.57 15.18 8.25
C ALA A 282 -6.78 13.68 7.98
N GLU A 283 -8.05 13.26 7.83
CA GLU A 283 -8.39 11.91 7.34
C GLU A 283 -8.05 11.80 5.85
N ILE A 284 -7.30 10.79 5.45
CA ILE A 284 -6.89 10.52 4.08
C ILE A 284 -7.51 9.20 3.61
N GLY A 285 -8.47 9.29 2.71
CA GLY A 285 -9.20 8.12 2.25
C GLY A 285 -9.82 7.32 3.40
N ILE A 286 -9.72 5.99 3.37
CA ILE A 286 -10.44 5.11 4.29
C ILE A 286 -9.67 4.76 5.57
N ASP A 287 -8.33 4.90 5.60
CA ASP A 287 -7.49 4.30 6.65
C ASP A 287 -6.16 5.02 6.91
N HIS A 288 -5.96 6.22 6.36
CA HIS A 288 -4.75 7.01 6.60
C HIS A 288 -5.06 8.34 7.26
N PHE A 289 -4.07 8.91 7.91
CA PHE A 289 -4.10 10.22 8.54
C PHE A 289 -2.81 10.96 8.22
N ALA A 290 -2.89 12.27 8.00
CA ALA A 290 -1.71 13.06 7.66
C ALA A 290 -1.80 14.46 8.29
N ARG A 291 -0.63 15.04 8.66
CA ARG A 291 -0.57 16.44 9.05
C ARG A 291 -1.05 17.32 7.88
N PRO A 292 -1.71 18.47 8.14
CA PRO A 292 -2.27 19.31 7.07
C PRO A 292 -1.27 19.79 6.01
N GLY A 293 0.01 19.89 6.35
CA GLY A 293 1.10 20.26 5.45
C GLY A 293 1.74 19.09 4.69
N ASP A 294 1.34 17.87 4.96
CA ASP A 294 1.85 16.68 4.28
C ASP A 294 1.31 16.56 2.85
N GLY A 295 2.11 15.97 1.94
CA GLY A 295 1.76 15.79 0.53
C GLY A 295 0.44 15.06 0.31
N LEU A 296 0.08 14.06 1.14
CA LEU A 296 -1.22 13.36 1.02
C LEU A 296 -2.40 14.27 1.35
N ALA A 297 -2.30 15.08 2.41
CA ALA A 297 -3.36 16.01 2.79
C ALA A 297 -3.53 17.13 1.74
N LEU A 298 -2.43 17.62 1.19
CA LEU A 298 -2.45 18.61 0.11
C LEU A 298 -3.03 18.01 -1.18
N ALA A 299 -2.63 16.78 -1.55
CA ALA A 299 -3.16 16.09 -2.72
C ALA A 299 -4.66 15.80 -2.59
N GLN A 300 -5.12 15.36 -1.41
CA GLN A 300 -6.56 15.14 -1.16
C GLN A 300 -7.35 16.45 -1.30
N LYS A 301 -6.87 17.54 -0.68
CA LYS A 301 -7.52 18.85 -0.78
C LYS A 301 -7.60 19.35 -2.22
N ALA A 302 -6.62 19.00 -3.05
CA ALA A 302 -6.57 19.34 -4.47
C ALA A 302 -7.34 18.35 -5.37
N GLY A 303 -7.96 17.30 -4.83
CA GLY A 303 -8.61 16.23 -5.61
C GLY A 303 -7.63 15.41 -6.46
N GLN A 304 -6.39 15.29 -6.00
CA GLN A 304 -5.27 14.68 -6.72
C GLN A 304 -4.70 13.44 -6.02
N LEU A 305 -5.34 13.02 -4.94
CA LEU A 305 -4.95 11.82 -4.21
C LEU A 305 -5.08 10.58 -5.12
N ARG A 306 -4.10 9.70 -5.06
CA ARG A 306 -4.06 8.44 -5.79
C ARG A 306 -3.90 7.27 -4.82
N ARG A 307 -4.09 6.06 -5.34
CA ARG A 307 -3.90 4.82 -4.59
C ARG A 307 -3.20 3.77 -5.44
N ASN A 308 -2.21 3.11 -4.88
CA ASN A 308 -1.50 2.00 -5.51
C ASN A 308 -1.30 0.83 -4.52
N PHE A 309 -0.50 -0.18 -4.91
CA PHE A 309 -0.22 -1.35 -4.06
C PHE A 309 0.45 -1.01 -2.71
N GLN A 310 1.09 0.14 -2.59
CA GLN A 310 1.78 0.60 -1.37
C GLN A 310 0.86 1.40 -0.45
N GLY A 311 -0.30 1.87 -0.93
CA GLY A 311 -1.24 2.69 -0.18
C GLY A 311 -1.62 3.97 -0.90
N TYR A 312 -1.96 5.03 -0.13
CA TYR A 312 -2.24 6.35 -0.69
C TYR A 312 -0.95 7.06 -1.10
N THR A 313 -1.05 7.81 -2.19
CA THR A 313 0.08 8.54 -2.75
C THR A 313 -0.36 9.83 -3.42
N ASP A 314 0.51 10.80 -3.45
CA ASP A 314 0.42 12.02 -4.26
C ASP A 314 1.19 11.87 -5.60
N ASP A 315 1.74 10.70 -5.86
CA ASP A 315 2.45 10.36 -7.09
C ASP A 315 1.49 10.30 -8.29
N ARG A 316 1.89 10.95 -9.38
CA ARG A 316 1.14 11.00 -10.63
C ARG A 316 1.79 10.23 -11.77
N ALA A 317 2.89 9.54 -11.50
CA ALA A 317 3.55 8.73 -12.51
C ALA A 317 2.59 7.66 -13.05
N GLU A 318 2.45 7.59 -14.36
CA GLU A 318 1.62 6.58 -15.02
C GLU A 318 2.26 5.20 -14.96
N VAL A 319 3.60 5.16 -14.83
CA VAL A 319 4.38 3.93 -14.77
C VAL A 319 5.00 3.78 -13.38
N LEU A 320 4.71 2.65 -12.75
CA LEU A 320 5.38 2.17 -11.55
C LEU A 320 6.11 0.89 -11.92
N LEU A 321 7.43 0.88 -11.85
CA LEU A 321 8.25 -0.31 -12.05
C LEU A 321 8.44 -1.03 -10.71
N GLY A 322 8.05 -2.29 -10.65
CA GLY A 322 8.34 -3.18 -9.53
C GLY A 322 9.59 -4.01 -9.80
N MET A 323 10.60 -3.88 -8.96
CA MET A 323 11.82 -4.70 -8.98
C MET A 323 11.85 -5.67 -7.80
N GLY A 324 12.49 -6.81 -8.00
CA GLY A 324 12.57 -7.86 -6.99
C GLY A 324 11.43 -8.89 -7.06
N ALA A 325 11.59 -9.97 -6.31
CA ALA A 325 10.64 -11.07 -6.28
C ALA A 325 9.24 -10.59 -5.84
N SER A 326 8.20 -11.06 -6.48
CA SER A 326 6.78 -10.74 -6.24
C SER A 326 6.34 -9.29 -6.50
N SER A 327 7.23 -8.37 -6.78
CA SER A 327 6.89 -6.97 -7.06
C SER A 327 5.93 -6.85 -8.24
N ILE A 328 5.11 -5.82 -8.22
CA ILE A 328 4.10 -5.54 -9.25
C ILE A 328 4.45 -4.22 -9.91
N SER A 329 4.54 -4.25 -11.24
CA SER A 329 4.63 -3.07 -12.08
C SER A 329 3.25 -2.66 -12.58
N ARG A 330 3.02 -1.35 -12.71
CA ARG A 330 1.85 -0.76 -13.38
C ARG A 330 2.32 0.00 -14.62
N PHE A 331 1.61 -0.20 -15.71
CA PHE A 331 1.76 0.52 -16.96
C PHE A 331 0.39 1.04 -17.40
N PRO A 332 0.31 2.00 -18.33
CA PRO A 332 -0.97 2.38 -18.94
C PRO A 332 -1.71 1.20 -19.59
N GLN A 333 -0.98 0.17 -20.02
CA GLN A 333 -1.52 -1.03 -20.66
C GLN A 333 -1.95 -2.13 -19.68
N GLY A 334 -1.54 -2.08 -18.41
CA GLY A 334 -1.87 -3.14 -17.45
C GLY A 334 -0.92 -3.29 -16.28
N TYR A 335 -1.07 -4.40 -15.58
CA TYR A 335 -0.19 -4.82 -14.50
C TYR A 335 0.68 -6.00 -14.92
N ALA A 336 1.92 -6.01 -14.44
CA ALA A 336 2.83 -7.15 -14.58
C ALA A 336 3.46 -7.48 -13.22
N GLN A 337 3.55 -8.76 -12.87
CA GLN A 337 4.11 -9.21 -11.61
C GLN A 337 5.31 -10.11 -11.85
N ASN A 338 6.40 -9.82 -11.13
CA ASN A 338 7.58 -10.66 -11.06
C ASN A 338 7.26 -12.00 -10.40
N ALA A 339 8.03 -13.04 -10.74
CA ALA A 339 7.92 -14.36 -10.13
C ALA A 339 7.87 -14.25 -8.59
N PRO A 340 6.83 -14.79 -7.93
CA PRO A 340 6.65 -14.57 -6.50
C PRO A 340 7.64 -15.29 -5.59
N ALA A 341 8.17 -16.44 -6.04
CA ALA A 341 9.18 -17.17 -5.31
C ALA A 341 10.58 -16.66 -5.65
N THR A 342 11.39 -16.34 -4.64
CA THR A 342 12.75 -15.81 -4.82
C THR A 342 13.62 -16.70 -5.73
N GLY A 343 13.52 -18.03 -5.60
CA GLY A 343 14.26 -18.96 -6.46
C GLY A 343 13.85 -18.87 -7.93
N ALA A 344 12.54 -18.79 -8.23
CA ALA A 344 12.05 -18.64 -9.60
C ALA A 344 12.44 -17.26 -10.18
N TYR A 345 12.31 -16.19 -9.38
CA TYR A 345 12.75 -14.84 -9.74
C TYR A 345 14.24 -14.84 -10.13
N THR A 346 15.10 -15.39 -9.27
CA THR A 346 16.56 -15.49 -9.53
C THR A 346 16.84 -16.33 -10.78
N GLY A 347 16.08 -17.41 -11.01
CA GLY A 347 16.22 -18.25 -12.22
C GLY A 347 15.99 -17.45 -13.49
N HIS A 348 14.89 -16.71 -13.59
CA HIS A 348 14.59 -15.87 -14.76
C HIS A 348 15.70 -14.84 -15.03
N VAL A 349 16.13 -14.13 -13.98
CA VAL A 349 17.15 -13.09 -14.12
C VAL A 349 18.51 -13.68 -14.56
N ARG A 350 18.92 -14.82 -14.00
CA ARG A 350 20.17 -15.51 -14.41
C ARG A 350 20.14 -15.99 -15.85
N GLU A 351 18.96 -16.32 -16.37
CA GLU A 351 18.77 -16.67 -17.79
C GLU A 351 18.70 -15.44 -18.70
N GLY A 352 18.94 -14.23 -18.17
CA GLY A 352 18.89 -12.97 -18.93
C GLY A 352 17.48 -12.53 -19.33
N ARG A 353 16.43 -13.01 -18.65
CA ARG A 353 15.04 -12.69 -18.91
C ARG A 353 14.45 -11.84 -17.81
N LEU A 354 13.62 -10.84 -18.17
CA LEU A 354 12.80 -10.11 -17.21
C LEU A 354 11.87 -11.10 -16.47
N PRO A 355 11.74 -10.99 -15.14
CA PRO A 355 11.11 -12.02 -14.31
C PRO A 355 9.58 -11.95 -14.26
N TYR A 356 8.91 -11.26 -15.20
CA TYR A 356 7.46 -11.17 -15.25
C TYR A 356 6.82 -12.52 -15.60
N THR A 357 5.91 -12.99 -14.76
CA THR A 357 5.28 -14.32 -14.91
C THR A 357 3.76 -14.28 -15.01
N LYS A 358 3.14 -13.22 -14.53
CA LYS A 358 1.70 -13.01 -14.61
C LYS A 358 1.35 -11.53 -14.55
N GLY A 359 0.12 -11.20 -14.90
CA GLY A 359 -0.37 -9.83 -14.86
C GLY A 359 -1.80 -9.73 -15.39
N HIS A 360 -2.19 -8.51 -15.73
CA HIS A 360 -3.48 -8.22 -16.34
C HIS A 360 -3.31 -7.10 -17.37
N ALA A 361 -3.64 -7.39 -18.63
CA ALA A 361 -3.73 -6.35 -19.67
C ALA A 361 -5.09 -5.66 -19.58
N PHE A 362 -5.09 -4.33 -19.47
CA PHE A 362 -6.33 -3.56 -19.30
C PHE A 362 -7.23 -3.62 -20.51
N THR A 363 -8.51 -3.78 -20.26
CA THR A 363 -9.58 -3.52 -21.21
C THR A 363 -10.01 -2.05 -21.12
N PRO A 364 -10.72 -1.51 -22.12
CA PRO A 364 -11.30 -0.17 -22.01
C PRO A 364 -12.22 0.00 -20.79
N GLU A 365 -12.89 -1.08 -20.37
CA GLU A 365 -13.76 -1.06 -19.18
C GLU A 365 -12.95 -0.97 -17.88
N ASP A 366 -11.76 -1.58 -17.81
CA ASP A 366 -10.88 -1.51 -16.65
C ASP A 366 -10.43 -0.10 -16.32
N HIS A 367 -10.19 0.73 -17.34
CA HIS A 367 -9.74 2.09 -17.15
C HIS A 367 -10.77 2.95 -16.40
N TRP A 368 -12.03 3.01 -16.88
CA TRP A 368 -13.03 3.83 -16.23
C TRP A 368 -13.53 3.25 -14.90
N ARG A 369 -13.68 1.91 -14.79
CA ARG A 369 -14.05 1.27 -13.53
C ARG A 369 -12.95 1.46 -12.48
N GLY A 370 -11.71 1.25 -12.89
CA GLY A 370 -10.55 1.47 -12.03
C GLY A 370 -10.51 2.90 -11.50
N ARG A 371 -10.81 3.89 -12.35
CA ARG A 371 -10.86 5.28 -11.92
C ARG A 371 -12.02 5.59 -10.98
N MET A 372 -13.22 5.07 -11.23
CA MET A 372 -14.36 5.20 -10.31
C MET A 372 -14.03 4.62 -8.93
N ILE A 373 -13.47 3.41 -8.90
CA ILE A 373 -13.08 2.74 -7.66
C ILE A 373 -12.00 3.54 -6.93
N GLU A 374 -10.99 4.03 -7.63
CA GLU A 374 -9.95 4.89 -7.04
C GLU A 374 -10.54 6.16 -6.43
N GLN A 375 -11.45 6.86 -7.14
CA GLN A 375 -12.12 8.04 -6.64
C GLN A 375 -12.96 7.75 -5.37
N LEU A 376 -13.68 6.62 -5.35
CA LEU A 376 -14.43 6.20 -4.15
C LEU A 376 -13.52 5.92 -2.96
N MET A 377 -12.35 5.31 -3.20
CA MET A 377 -11.39 4.98 -2.15
C MET A 377 -10.60 6.19 -1.67
N CYS A 378 -10.36 7.19 -2.53
CA CYS A 378 -9.59 8.40 -2.21
C CYS A 378 -10.47 9.54 -1.68
N ASP A 379 -11.61 9.78 -2.36
CA ASP A 379 -12.39 11.00 -2.20
C ASP A 379 -13.85 10.74 -1.79
N PHE A 380 -14.25 9.47 -1.62
CA PHE A 380 -15.61 9.03 -1.32
C PHE A 380 -16.65 9.51 -2.34
N ARG A 381 -16.24 9.77 -3.57
CA ARG A 381 -17.12 10.23 -4.66
C ARG A 381 -16.66 9.71 -6.02
N VAL A 382 -17.58 9.70 -6.98
CA VAL A 382 -17.28 9.54 -8.41
C VAL A 382 -17.67 10.82 -9.11
N ASP A 383 -16.75 11.41 -9.86
CA ASP A 383 -16.96 12.64 -10.63
C ASP A 383 -17.52 12.29 -12.02
N ALA A 384 -18.80 12.64 -12.25
CA ALA A 384 -19.48 12.35 -13.51
C ALA A 384 -18.88 13.12 -14.69
N GLU A 385 -18.42 14.37 -14.49
CA GLU A 385 -17.82 15.18 -15.52
C GLU A 385 -16.49 14.57 -16.01
N GLU A 386 -15.64 14.11 -15.08
CA GLU A 386 -14.39 13.40 -15.42
C GLU A 386 -14.71 12.11 -16.22
N MET A 387 -15.71 11.34 -15.77
CA MET A 387 -16.10 10.10 -16.46
C MET A 387 -16.58 10.33 -17.89
N VAL A 388 -17.32 11.41 -18.12
CA VAL A 388 -17.78 11.77 -19.47
C VAL A 388 -16.63 12.31 -20.33
N ARG A 389 -15.86 13.24 -19.80
CA ARG A 389 -14.79 13.93 -20.53
C ARG A 389 -13.63 13.01 -20.91
N ASP A 390 -13.13 12.22 -19.94
CA ASP A 390 -11.88 11.48 -20.08
C ASP A 390 -12.09 10.03 -20.53
N TYR A 391 -13.27 9.45 -20.24
CA TYR A 391 -13.59 8.04 -20.57
C TYR A 391 -14.76 7.89 -21.54
N GLY A 392 -15.38 8.98 -21.98
CA GLY A 392 -16.46 8.96 -22.96
C GLY A 392 -17.75 8.28 -22.50
N LEU A 393 -17.96 8.17 -21.17
CA LEU A 393 -19.19 7.57 -20.65
C LEU A 393 -20.38 8.48 -20.88
N THR A 394 -21.51 7.89 -21.30
CA THR A 394 -22.77 8.64 -21.42
C THR A 394 -23.46 8.78 -20.07
N PRO A 395 -24.29 9.82 -19.85
CA PRO A 395 -25.11 9.93 -18.64
C PRO A 395 -25.98 8.70 -18.39
N ALA A 396 -26.51 8.07 -19.43
CA ALA A 396 -27.29 6.84 -19.34
C ALA A 396 -26.44 5.64 -18.81
N ARG A 397 -25.17 5.55 -19.24
CA ARG A 397 -24.26 4.52 -18.74
C ARG A 397 -23.88 4.75 -17.28
N LEU A 398 -23.64 6.00 -16.87
CA LEU A 398 -23.41 6.36 -15.47
C LEU A 398 -24.61 5.99 -14.59
N GLN A 399 -25.82 6.32 -15.05
CA GLN A 399 -27.04 5.98 -14.34
C GLN A 399 -27.17 4.46 -14.14
N GLN A 400 -26.92 3.66 -15.17
CA GLN A 400 -26.93 2.20 -15.08
C GLN A 400 -25.93 1.65 -14.04
N VAL A 401 -24.79 2.32 -13.84
CA VAL A 401 -23.79 1.94 -12.84
C VAL A 401 -24.21 2.37 -11.43
N PHE A 402 -24.86 3.53 -11.29
CA PHE A 402 -25.23 4.09 -10.02
C PHE A 402 -26.56 3.52 -9.43
N ASP A 403 -27.51 3.17 -10.30
CA ASP A 403 -28.82 2.65 -9.85
C ASP A 403 -28.74 1.47 -8.86
N PRO A 404 -27.91 0.43 -9.10
CA PRO A 404 -27.73 -0.66 -8.15
C PRO A 404 -27.16 -0.19 -6.80
N VAL A 405 -26.26 0.80 -6.82
CA VAL A 405 -25.65 1.38 -5.61
C VAL A 405 -26.70 2.11 -4.77
N ILE A 406 -27.54 2.94 -5.42
CA ILE A 406 -28.62 3.65 -4.76
C ILE A 406 -29.61 2.65 -4.15
N ALA A 407 -29.99 1.63 -4.92
CA ALA A 407 -30.93 0.60 -4.49
C ALA A 407 -30.43 -0.16 -3.25
N GLN A 408 -29.13 -0.43 -3.16
CA GLN A 408 -28.52 -1.18 -2.06
C GLN A 408 -28.25 -0.31 -0.83
N PHE A 409 -27.69 0.88 -1.01
CA PHE A 409 -27.15 1.68 0.10
C PHE A 409 -28.07 2.84 0.53
N GLY A 410 -29.09 3.17 -0.26
CA GLY A 410 -30.09 4.19 0.07
C GLY A 410 -29.48 5.52 0.47
N ASN A 411 -29.82 6.03 1.64
CA ASN A 411 -29.35 7.32 2.17
C ASN A 411 -27.88 7.37 2.58
N MET A 412 -27.12 6.28 2.44
CA MET A 412 -25.67 6.26 2.65
C MET A 412 -24.91 6.80 1.45
N VAL A 413 -25.59 6.98 0.32
CA VAL A 413 -25.03 7.55 -0.91
C VAL A 413 -25.97 8.61 -1.46
N GLU A 414 -25.40 9.59 -2.15
CA GLU A 414 -26.15 10.64 -2.87
C GLU A 414 -25.72 10.60 -4.34
N VAL A 415 -26.67 10.81 -5.24
CA VAL A 415 -26.42 10.89 -6.69
C VAL A 415 -27.05 12.15 -7.23
N GLY A 416 -26.32 12.84 -8.11
CA GLY A 416 -26.74 14.05 -8.78
C GLY A 416 -26.01 14.28 -10.12
N PRO A 417 -26.24 15.42 -10.76
CA PRO A 417 -25.53 15.74 -12.02
C PRO A 417 -24.01 15.72 -11.89
N TRP A 418 -23.49 15.94 -10.69
CA TRP A 418 -22.06 15.91 -10.36
C TRP A 418 -21.49 14.49 -10.20
N GLY A 419 -22.33 13.46 -10.11
CA GLY A 419 -21.93 12.06 -9.97
C GLY A 419 -22.51 11.38 -8.73
N LEU A 420 -21.71 10.50 -8.10
CA LEU A 420 -22.06 9.76 -6.88
C LEU A 420 -21.14 10.18 -5.73
N ARG A 421 -21.71 10.34 -4.53
CA ARG A 421 -20.96 10.62 -3.29
C ARG A 421 -21.42 9.71 -2.17
N ILE A 422 -20.49 9.21 -1.38
CA ILE A 422 -20.76 8.50 -0.14
C ILE A 422 -20.92 9.55 0.97
N THR A 423 -22.03 9.48 1.74
CA THR A 423 -22.25 10.39 2.86
C THR A 423 -21.24 10.14 3.99
N PRO A 424 -21.03 11.08 4.92
CA PRO A 424 -20.16 10.85 6.07
C PRO A 424 -20.53 9.59 6.87
N GLU A 425 -21.83 9.32 7.05
CA GLU A 425 -22.36 8.15 7.73
C GLU A 425 -22.12 6.85 6.94
N GLY A 426 -22.02 6.95 5.61
CA GLY A 426 -21.78 5.85 4.69
C GLY A 426 -20.30 5.51 4.50
N ARG A 427 -19.34 6.32 4.94
CA ARG A 427 -17.89 6.09 4.71
C ARG A 427 -17.40 4.68 5.10
N PRO A 428 -17.87 4.05 6.18
CA PRO A 428 -17.49 2.67 6.48
C PRO A 428 -17.86 1.67 5.38
N LEU A 429 -18.82 2.01 4.50
CA LEU A 429 -19.28 1.18 3.39
C LEU A 429 -18.47 1.43 2.09
N ALA A 430 -17.46 2.30 2.09
CA ALA A 430 -16.75 2.72 0.87
C ALA A 430 -16.24 1.54 0.03
N ARG A 431 -15.66 0.53 0.67
CA ARG A 431 -15.19 -0.69 -0.02
C ARG A 431 -16.34 -1.50 -0.63
N MET A 432 -17.50 -1.52 0.01
CA MET A 432 -18.69 -2.22 -0.49
C MET A 432 -19.30 -1.46 -1.67
N VAL A 433 -19.35 -0.11 -1.59
CA VAL A 433 -19.77 0.74 -2.70
C VAL A 433 -18.83 0.56 -3.90
N ALA A 434 -17.52 0.58 -3.66
CA ALA A 434 -16.51 0.32 -4.70
C ALA A 434 -16.68 -1.08 -5.32
N ASN A 435 -17.06 -2.09 -4.54
CA ASN A 435 -17.31 -3.44 -5.03
C ASN A 435 -18.49 -3.52 -6.01
N MET A 436 -19.46 -2.61 -5.94
CA MET A 436 -20.54 -2.53 -6.92
C MET A 436 -20.06 -2.04 -8.30
N MET A 437 -18.90 -1.37 -8.35
CA MET A 437 -18.26 -0.95 -9.60
C MET A 437 -17.38 -2.04 -10.22
N ASP A 438 -17.04 -3.09 -9.43
CA ASP A 438 -16.14 -4.17 -9.84
C ASP A 438 -16.86 -5.16 -10.78
N SER A 439 -16.29 -5.39 -11.97
CA SER A 439 -16.79 -6.40 -12.92
C SER A 439 -16.14 -7.78 -12.76
N TYR A 440 -15.13 -7.90 -11.90
CA TYR A 440 -14.38 -9.14 -11.64
C TYR A 440 -14.80 -9.80 -10.33
N MET A 441 -16.10 -9.96 -10.10
CA MET A 441 -16.61 -10.54 -8.86
C MET A 441 -15.92 -11.86 -8.51
N ALA A 442 -15.04 -11.84 -7.53
CA ALA A 442 -14.44 -13.04 -6.97
C ALA A 442 -15.39 -13.71 -5.97
N ALA A 443 -15.21 -15.02 -5.74
CA ALA A 443 -15.96 -15.70 -4.70
C ALA A 443 -15.76 -15.01 -3.34
N PRO A 444 -16.80 -14.78 -2.53
CA PRO A 444 -16.73 -14.02 -1.26
C PRO A 444 -15.67 -14.51 -0.26
N THR A 445 -15.28 -15.78 -0.37
CA THR A 445 -14.32 -16.45 0.54
C THR A 445 -12.86 -16.03 0.35
N SER A 446 -12.53 -15.30 -0.74
CA SER A 446 -11.13 -14.96 -1.06
C SER A 446 -10.65 -13.63 -0.47
N HIS A 447 -11.51 -12.85 0.17
CA HIS A 447 -11.20 -11.53 0.67
C HIS A 447 -11.32 -11.42 2.20
N SER A 448 -10.66 -10.39 2.77
CA SER A 448 -10.82 -10.04 4.19
C SER A 448 -12.19 -9.38 4.44
N SER A 449 -12.59 -9.33 5.73
CA SER A 449 -13.77 -8.56 6.17
C SER A 449 -13.76 -7.13 5.62
N ALA A 450 -14.94 -6.55 5.40
CA ALA A 450 -15.11 -5.15 5.00
C ALA A 450 -14.73 -4.15 6.11
N VAL A 451 -14.68 -4.62 7.38
CA VAL A 451 -14.28 -3.83 8.56
C VAL A 451 -12.85 -4.13 8.95
#